data_1e27a64f9406a88f7b77a12b14213b91
#
_entry.id   1e27a64f9406a88f7b77a12b14213b91
#
_cell.length_a   1.000
_cell.length_b   1.000
_cell.length_c   1.000
_cell.angle_alpha   90.00
_cell.angle_beta   90.00
_cell.angle_gamma   90.00
#
_symmetry.space_group_name_H-M   'P 1'
#
loop_
_entity.id
_entity.type
_entity.pdbx_description
1 polymer ?
#
loop_
_entity_poly.entity_id
_entity_poly.type
_entity_poly.pdbx_seq_one_letter_code
_entity_poly.pdbx_strand_id
1 'polypeptide(L)'
;MRKKIIVRAPVLSRSGYGEQARFALRSLRKHEDRFDIYLINTNWGHTGWTSSDNEEREYIDSLIQKTYHFVQNKGEFDISLQVTIPNEWEKMASVDIGYTAGIETTKIAPKWVEKGMNMDKIIVTSNHSKDTMINTSYPIHNKQTDQYVGTASIKTPIEVVGYPVKSNKKKN
;
A
#
# COMPACT_ATOMS: atom_id res chain seq x y z
N MET A 1 0.41 14.31 20.07
CA MET A 1 0.39 14.83 18.67
C MET A 1 0.01 13.69 17.75
N ARG A 2 -0.94 13.88 16.80
CA ARG A 2 -1.32 12.85 15.83
C ARG A 2 -0.17 12.60 14.84
N LYS A 3 0.03 11.34 14.44
CA LYS A 3 1.01 10.99 13.41
C LYS A 3 0.46 11.35 12.02
N LYS A 4 1.26 12.02 11.21
CA LYS A 4 0.91 12.35 9.83
C LYS A 4 1.11 11.13 8.95
N ILE A 5 0.01 10.60 8.41
CA ILE A 5 0.04 9.44 7.52
C ILE A 5 -0.38 9.83 6.10
N ILE A 6 0.49 9.57 5.13
CA ILE A 6 0.18 9.71 3.71
C ILE A 6 -0.28 8.36 3.15
N VAL A 7 -1.48 8.32 2.60
CA VAL A 7 -1.98 7.18 1.84
C VAL A 7 -1.73 7.44 0.35
N ARG A 8 -0.98 6.57 -0.31
CA ARG A 8 -0.76 6.60 -1.75
C ARG A 8 -1.47 5.41 -2.38
N ALA A 9 -2.55 5.65 -3.11
CA ALA A 9 -3.43 4.58 -3.57
C ALA A 9 -4.39 5.04 -4.67
N PRO A 10 -4.90 4.13 -5.52
CA PRO A 10 -5.89 4.46 -6.57
C PRO A 10 -7.32 4.53 -6.01
N VAL A 11 -7.56 5.37 -5.00
CA VAL A 11 -8.82 5.39 -4.23
C VAL A 11 -10.06 5.72 -5.07
N LEU A 12 -9.90 6.44 -6.19
CA LEU A 12 -10.98 6.80 -7.10
C LEU A 12 -11.19 5.76 -8.21
N SER A 13 -10.33 4.75 -8.33
CA SER A 13 -10.45 3.73 -9.37
C SER A 13 -11.56 2.72 -9.07
N ARG A 14 -12.29 2.31 -10.13
CA ARG A 14 -13.22 1.16 -10.11
C ARG A 14 -12.45 -0.14 -10.35
N SER A 15 -11.50 -0.45 -9.48
CA SER A 15 -10.68 -1.65 -9.54
C SER A 15 -10.62 -2.33 -8.18
N GLY A 16 -10.10 -3.56 -8.13
CA GLY A 16 -9.85 -4.27 -6.87
C GLY A 16 -8.91 -3.49 -5.95
N TYR A 17 -7.85 -2.89 -6.49
CA TYR A 17 -6.97 -2.02 -5.70
C TYR A 17 -7.65 -0.73 -5.25
N GLY A 18 -8.56 -0.16 -6.04
CA GLY A 18 -9.37 0.97 -5.62
C GLY A 18 -10.26 0.63 -4.43
N GLU A 19 -10.89 -0.55 -4.44
CA GLU A 19 -11.70 -1.00 -3.30
C GLU A 19 -10.84 -1.30 -2.07
N GLN A 20 -9.70 -1.97 -2.23
CA GLN A 20 -8.74 -2.20 -1.16
C GLN A 20 -8.25 -0.88 -0.54
N ALA A 21 -7.97 0.11 -1.37
CA ALA A 21 -7.55 1.45 -0.94
C ALA A 21 -8.64 2.15 -0.12
N ARG A 22 -9.91 2.06 -0.57
CA ARG A 22 -11.05 2.63 0.19
C ARG A 22 -11.28 1.90 1.51
N PHE A 23 -11.10 0.59 1.59
CA PHE A 23 -11.14 -0.14 2.86
C PHE A 23 -10.06 0.33 3.83
N ALA A 24 -8.82 0.48 3.36
CA ALA A 24 -7.73 1.00 4.17
C ALA A 24 -8.03 2.43 4.67
N LEU A 25 -8.53 3.29 3.79
CA LEU A 25 -8.88 4.66 4.12
C LEU A 25 -10.03 4.74 5.13
N ARG A 26 -11.10 3.94 4.96
CA ARG A 26 -12.21 3.83 5.94
C ARG A 26 -11.73 3.36 7.31
N SER A 27 -10.76 2.44 7.34
CA SER A 27 -10.15 1.98 8.58
C SER A 27 -9.36 3.10 9.27
N LEU A 28 -8.54 3.83 8.54
CA LEU A 28 -7.79 4.97 9.08
C LEU A 28 -8.71 6.09 9.56
N ARG A 29 -9.81 6.40 8.83
CA ARG A 29 -10.80 7.41 9.23
C ARG A 29 -11.38 7.16 10.63
N LYS A 30 -11.51 5.89 11.04
CA LYS A 30 -11.96 5.54 12.40
C LYS A 30 -10.93 5.84 13.49
N HIS A 31 -9.72 6.20 13.12
CA HIS A 31 -8.60 6.47 14.01
C HIS A 31 -7.99 7.86 13.78
N GLU A 32 -8.81 8.83 13.39
CA GLU A 32 -8.38 10.23 13.22
C GLU A 32 -7.97 10.91 14.54
N ASP A 33 -8.34 10.32 15.66
CA ASP A 33 -7.80 10.67 16.97
C ASP A 33 -6.28 10.43 17.08
N ARG A 34 -5.76 9.44 16.34
CA ARG A 34 -4.34 9.02 16.33
C ARG A 34 -3.59 9.51 15.10
N PHE A 35 -4.26 9.59 13.95
CA PHE A 35 -3.67 9.91 12.66
C PHE A 35 -4.21 11.21 12.07
N ASP A 36 -3.31 12.00 11.53
CA ASP A 36 -3.62 13.11 10.64
C ASP A 36 -3.42 12.62 9.21
N ILE A 37 -4.54 12.36 8.49
CA ILE A 37 -4.56 11.60 7.24
C ILE A 37 -4.38 12.53 6.06
N TYR A 38 -3.53 12.12 5.12
CA TYR A 38 -3.25 12.74 3.83
C TYR A 38 -3.40 11.72 2.72
N LEU A 39 -3.65 12.14 1.47
CA LEU A 39 -3.98 11.23 0.38
C LEU A 39 -3.41 11.69 -0.96
N ILE A 40 -2.67 10.79 -1.63
CA ILE A 40 -2.31 10.89 -3.04
C ILE A 40 -3.12 9.83 -3.80
N ASN A 41 -4.05 10.29 -4.64
CA ASN A 41 -4.73 9.39 -5.57
C ASN A 41 -3.83 9.09 -6.76
N THR A 42 -3.57 7.80 -7.03
CA THR A 42 -2.80 7.35 -8.18
C THR A 42 -3.72 6.88 -9.29
N ASN A 43 -3.27 6.98 -10.53
CA ASN A 43 -3.94 6.36 -11.67
C ASN A 43 -3.81 4.83 -11.60
N TRP A 44 -4.81 4.13 -12.12
CA TRP A 44 -4.80 2.67 -12.19
C TRP A 44 -5.21 2.20 -13.59
N GLY A 45 -4.26 2.21 -14.50
CA GLY A 45 -4.46 1.82 -15.90
C GLY A 45 -5.65 2.55 -16.54
N HIS A 46 -6.39 1.84 -17.39
CA HIS A 46 -7.59 2.35 -18.08
C HIS A 46 -8.88 2.02 -17.32
N THR A 47 -8.86 1.98 -16.01
CA THR A 47 -10.07 1.71 -15.21
C THR A 47 -10.96 2.95 -15.12
N GLY A 48 -12.28 2.72 -15.01
CA GLY A 48 -13.23 3.78 -14.73
C GLY A 48 -13.00 4.40 -13.36
N TRP A 49 -13.46 5.63 -13.20
CA TRP A 49 -13.44 6.35 -11.92
C TRP A 49 -14.77 6.24 -11.19
N THR A 50 -14.73 6.32 -9.87
CA THR A 50 -15.97 6.48 -9.09
C THR A 50 -16.50 7.88 -9.29
N SER A 51 -17.69 7.98 -9.84
CA SER A 51 -18.39 9.25 -10.11
C SER A 51 -19.50 9.52 -9.09
N SER A 52 -19.57 8.72 -8.02
CA SER A 52 -20.58 8.90 -6.97
C SER A 52 -20.34 10.20 -6.21
N ASP A 53 -21.35 11.05 -6.14
CA ASP A 53 -21.36 12.25 -5.34
C ASP A 53 -21.96 11.88 -3.97
N ASN A 54 -21.11 11.53 -3.01
CA ASN A 54 -21.49 11.09 -1.69
C ASN A 54 -20.44 11.49 -0.64
N GLU A 55 -20.77 11.33 0.63
CA GLU A 55 -19.90 11.68 1.77
C GLU A 55 -18.48 11.07 1.67
N GLU A 56 -18.34 9.85 1.15
CA GLU A 56 -17.03 9.23 0.98
C GLU A 56 -16.20 9.96 -0.09
N ARG A 57 -16.84 10.37 -1.18
CA ARG A 57 -16.18 11.13 -2.24
C ARG A 57 -15.75 12.51 -1.75
N GLU A 58 -16.63 13.22 -1.05
CA GLU A 58 -16.30 14.52 -0.45
C GLU A 58 -15.12 14.41 0.52
N TYR A 59 -15.10 13.35 1.34
CA TYR A 59 -13.98 13.08 2.24
C TYR A 59 -12.67 12.84 1.47
N ILE A 60 -12.68 12.00 0.45
CA ILE A 60 -11.52 11.74 -0.41
C ILE A 60 -10.99 13.04 -1.04
N ASP A 61 -11.87 13.84 -1.63
CA ASP A 61 -11.51 15.09 -2.29
C ASP A 61 -10.93 16.10 -1.29
N SER A 62 -11.47 16.19 -0.08
CA SER A 62 -10.95 17.03 0.99
C SER A 62 -9.53 16.63 1.41
N LEU A 63 -9.24 15.33 1.49
CA LEU A 63 -7.90 14.84 1.78
C LEU A 63 -6.90 15.14 0.67
N ILE A 64 -7.30 15.00 -0.60
CA ILE A 64 -6.47 15.34 -1.76
C ILE A 64 -6.09 16.83 -1.73
N GLN A 65 -7.07 17.71 -1.51
CA GLN A 65 -6.83 19.15 -1.39
C GLN A 65 -5.92 19.50 -0.23
N LYS A 66 -6.19 18.94 0.95
CA LYS A 66 -5.35 19.09 2.14
C LYS A 66 -3.91 18.65 1.86
N THR A 67 -3.72 17.53 1.20
CA THR A 67 -2.40 16.99 0.87
C THR A 67 -1.64 17.94 -0.07
N TYR A 68 -2.30 18.45 -1.09
CA TYR A 68 -1.72 19.41 -2.03
C TYR A 68 -1.14 20.63 -1.31
N HIS A 69 -1.93 21.25 -0.43
CA HIS A 69 -1.48 22.39 0.36
C HIS A 69 -0.33 22.05 1.30
N PHE A 70 -0.39 20.88 1.94
CA PHE A 70 0.64 20.45 2.89
C PHE A 70 2.00 20.22 2.21
N VAL A 71 2.01 19.57 1.05
CA VAL A 71 3.22 19.28 0.28
C VAL A 71 3.84 20.57 -0.29
N GLN A 72 3.01 21.52 -0.76
CA GLN A 72 3.52 22.81 -1.22
C GLN A 72 4.27 23.58 -0.12
N ASN A 73 3.87 23.40 1.14
CA ASN A 73 4.54 24.00 2.29
C ASN A 73 5.70 23.14 2.84
N LYS A 74 6.24 22.22 2.03
CA LYS A 74 7.35 21.30 2.39
C LYS A 74 7.08 20.48 3.66
N GLY A 75 5.83 20.09 3.86
CA GLY A 75 5.45 19.23 4.98
C GLY A 75 6.02 17.82 4.82
N GLU A 76 6.41 17.21 5.94
CA GLU A 76 6.94 15.85 6.00
C GLU A 76 5.94 14.90 6.66
N PHE A 77 5.97 13.63 6.25
CA PHE A 77 5.09 12.57 6.76
C PHE A 77 5.84 11.64 7.71
N ASP A 78 5.17 11.21 8.78
CA ASP A 78 5.70 10.20 9.71
C ASP A 78 5.58 8.79 9.11
N ILE A 79 4.47 8.51 8.43
CA ILE A 79 4.12 7.19 7.91
C ILE A 79 3.62 7.32 6.47
N SER A 80 4.03 6.41 5.59
CA SER A 80 3.34 6.17 4.31
C SER A 80 2.63 4.82 4.32
N LEU A 81 1.41 4.78 3.76
CA LEU A 81 0.69 3.55 3.43
C LEU A 81 0.43 3.53 1.93
N GLN A 82 1.13 2.64 1.22
CA GLN A 82 1.11 2.56 -0.24
C GLN A 82 0.32 1.33 -0.67
N VAL A 83 -0.94 1.55 -1.08
CA VAL A 83 -1.87 0.49 -1.50
C VAL A 83 -1.81 0.34 -3.02
N THR A 84 -0.75 -0.31 -3.49
CA THR A 84 -0.44 -0.53 -4.91
C THR A 84 0.32 -1.85 -5.10
N ILE A 85 0.64 -2.19 -6.36
CA ILE A 85 1.59 -3.27 -6.64
C ILE A 85 3.00 -2.88 -6.15
N PRO A 86 3.80 -3.84 -5.68
CA PRO A 86 5.13 -3.55 -5.13
C PRO A 86 6.09 -2.79 -6.06
N ASN A 87 5.94 -2.90 -7.38
CA ASN A 87 6.75 -2.14 -8.34
C ASN A 87 6.75 -0.63 -8.07
N GLU A 88 5.63 -0.12 -7.55
CA GLU A 88 5.37 1.30 -7.36
C GLU A 88 5.77 1.81 -5.98
N TRP A 89 6.15 0.91 -5.06
CA TRP A 89 6.54 1.32 -3.71
C TRP A 89 7.83 2.15 -3.73
N GLU A 90 7.86 3.18 -2.92
CA GLU A 90 8.98 4.11 -2.82
C GLU A 90 9.12 4.67 -1.38
N LYS A 91 10.26 5.26 -1.08
CA LYS A 91 10.47 5.96 0.18
C LYS A 91 9.75 7.30 0.15
N MET A 92 8.81 7.51 1.08
CA MET A 92 7.95 8.70 1.17
C MET A 92 7.87 9.30 2.57
N ALA A 93 8.23 8.53 3.59
CA ALA A 93 8.06 8.92 4.99
C ALA A 93 9.17 8.33 5.87
N SER A 94 9.13 8.64 7.16
CA SER A 94 10.05 8.03 8.13
C SER A 94 9.81 6.52 8.28
N VAL A 95 8.54 6.08 8.12
CA VAL A 95 8.12 4.67 8.11
C VAL A 95 7.29 4.42 6.87
N ASP A 96 7.71 3.49 6.02
CA ASP A 96 7.02 3.15 4.78
C ASP A 96 6.39 1.76 4.84
N ILE A 97 5.08 1.70 4.61
CA ILE A 97 4.27 0.48 4.64
C ILE A 97 3.73 0.21 3.24
N GLY A 98 4.13 -0.93 2.65
CA GLY A 98 3.55 -1.42 1.41
C GLY A 98 2.34 -2.31 1.70
N TYR A 99 1.20 -2.09 1.02
CA TYR A 99 0.02 -2.93 1.11
C TYR A 99 -0.40 -3.39 -0.29
N THR A 100 -0.28 -4.68 -0.55
CA THR A 100 -0.60 -5.28 -1.85
C THR A 100 -1.67 -6.35 -1.73
N ALA A 101 -2.46 -6.55 -2.80
CA ALA A 101 -3.37 -7.68 -2.92
C ALA A 101 -2.62 -9.03 -2.97
N GLY A 102 -1.33 -8.99 -3.28
CA GLY A 102 -0.51 -10.18 -3.40
C GLY A 102 -0.49 -10.74 -4.82
N ILE A 103 -0.18 -12.02 -4.92
CA ILE A 103 -0.03 -12.73 -6.19
C ILE A 103 -0.50 -14.17 -6.03
N GLU A 104 -1.02 -14.76 -7.11
CA GLU A 104 -1.51 -16.15 -7.14
C GLU A 104 -0.41 -17.16 -7.48
N THR A 105 0.75 -16.69 -7.96
CA THR A 105 1.90 -17.54 -8.28
C THR A 105 2.69 -17.93 -7.03
N THR A 106 3.61 -18.87 -7.16
CA THR A 106 4.48 -19.34 -6.07
C THR A 106 5.79 -18.56 -5.95
N LYS A 107 6.01 -17.55 -6.81
CA LYS A 107 7.22 -16.73 -6.82
C LYS A 107 6.88 -15.31 -7.30
N ILE A 108 7.38 -14.31 -6.58
CA ILE A 108 7.25 -12.90 -6.96
C ILE A 108 8.39 -12.46 -7.87
N ALA A 109 8.19 -11.39 -8.65
CA ALA A 109 9.20 -10.83 -9.53
C ALA A 109 10.41 -10.26 -8.76
N PRO A 110 11.63 -10.26 -9.35
CA PRO A 110 12.81 -9.66 -8.70
C PRO A 110 12.59 -8.20 -8.26
N LYS A 111 11.86 -7.43 -9.07
CA LYS A 111 11.53 -6.04 -8.72
C LYS A 111 10.68 -5.93 -7.45
N TRP A 112 9.80 -6.89 -7.19
CA TRP A 112 9.01 -6.93 -5.95
C TRP A 112 9.89 -7.22 -4.73
N VAL A 113 10.89 -8.10 -4.89
CA VAL A 113 11.87 -8.35 -3.82
C VAL A 113 12.65 -7.08 -3.51
N GLU A 114 13.21 -6.41 -4.56
CA GLU A 114 13.93 -5.14 -4.41
C GLU A 114 13.11 -4.08 -3.66
N LYS A 115 11.87 -3.87 -4.10
CA LYS A 115 11.00 -2.85 -3.51
C LYS A 115 10.53 -3.23 -2.11
N GLY A 116 10.24 -4.51 -1.88
CA GLY A 116 9.84 -5.03 -0.57
C GLY A 116 10.94 -4.90 0.48
N MET A 117 12.21 -5.07 0.10
CA MET A 117 13.36 -4.88 0.99
C MET A 117 13.52 -3.42 1.47
N ASN A 118 12.95 -2.46 0.75
CA ASN A 118 13.01 -1.03 1.08
C ASN A 118 11.85 -0.55 1.95
N MET A 119 10.86 -1.40 2.21
CA MET A 119 9.73 -1.08 3.10
C MET A 119 10.08 -1.41 4.55
N ASP A 120 9.50 -0.70 5.50
CA ASP A 120 9.63 -0.98 6.93
C ASP A 120 8.62 -2.06 7.38
N LYS A 121 7.48 -2.16 6.68
CA LYS A 121 6.48 -3.22 6.85
C LYS A 121 5.75 -3.48 5.54
N ILE A 122 5.30 -4.73 5.37
CA ILE A 122 4.46 -5.13 4.24
C ILE A 122 3.16 -5.72 4.78
N ILE A 123 2.05 -5.38 4.15
CA ILE A 123 0.74 -5.96 4.38
C ILE A 123 0.31 -6.69 3.12
N VAL A 124 -0.16 -7.92 3.29
CA VAL A 124 -0.74 -8.75 2.23
C VAL A 124 -2.12 -9.27 2.64
N THR A 125 -2.90 -9.75 1.68
CA THR A 125 -4.30 -10.16 1.91
C THR A 125 -4.47 -11.63 2.30
N SER A 126 -3.41 -12.45 2.16
CA SER A 126 -3.48 -13.90 2.44
C SER A 126 -2.16 -14.47 2.94
N ASN A 127 -2.23 -15.61 3.63
CA ASN A 127 -1.05 -16.38 4.01
C ASN A 127 -0.27 -16.85 2.78
N HIS A 128 -0.96 -17.26 1.70
CA HIS A 128 -0.30 -17.63 0.45
C HIS A 128 0.61 -16.50 -0.07
N SER A 129 0.10 -15.27 -0.13
CA SER A 129 0.90 -14.12 -0.56
C SER A 129 2.08 -13.84 0.36
N LYS A 130 1.89 -14.00 1.68
CA LYS A 130 2.96 -13.88 2.67
C LYS A 130 4.05 -14.92 2.44
N ASP A 131 3.66 -16.19 2.34
CA ASP A 131 4.58 -17.32 2.15
C ASP A 131 5.34 -17.19 0.83
N THR A 132 4.64 -16.81 -0.24
CA THR A 132 5.25 -16.54 -1.55
C THR A 132 6.33 -15.45 -1.46
N MET A 133 6.06 -14.35 -0.76
CA MET A 133 7.04 -13.27 -0.59
C MET A 133 8.25 -13.70 0.24
N ILE A 134 8.03 -14.43 1.34
CA ILE A 134 9.10 -14.89 2.23
C ILE A 134 9.99 -15.93 1.54
N ASN A 135 9.39 -16.85 0.80
CA ASN A 135 10.09 -17.97 0.17
C ASN A 135 10.75 -17.61 -1.18
N THR A 136 10.45 -16.42 -1.73
CA THR A 136 11.10 -15.97 -2.96
C THR A 136 12.49 -15.41 -2.68
N SER A 137 13.48 -15.97 -3.39
CA SER A 137 14.85 -15.46 -3.37
C SER A 137 15.46 -15.48 -4.76
N TYR A 138 16.44 -14.59 -4.97
CA TYR A 138 17.18 -14.48 -6.21
C TYR A 138 18.69 -14.38 -5.93
N PRO A 139 19.54 -15.09 -6.69
CA PRO A 139 20.98 -14.93 -6.57
C PRO A 139 21.39 -13.52 -7.04
N ILE A 140 22.33 -12.94 -6.34
CA ILE A 140 22.97 -11.67 -6.72
C ILE A 140 24.37 -12.00 -7.24
N HIS A 141 24.66 -11.51 -8.44
CA HIS A 141 25.97 -11.63 -9.08
C HIS A 141 26.60 -10.26 -9.23
N ASN A 142 27.92 -10.21 -9.09
CA ASN A 142 28.69 -9.02 -9.44
C ASN A 142 28.59 -8.77 -10.95
N LYS A 143 28.17 -7.56 -11.35
CA LYS A 143 27.96 -7.24 -12.78
C LYS A 143 29.22 -7.28 -13.64
N GLN A 144 30.40 -7.15 -13.03
CA GLN A 144 31.67 -7.12 -13.75
C GLN A 144 32.35 -8.49 -13.82
N THR A 145 32.23 -9.30 -12.76
CA THR A 145 32.92 -10.57 -12.61
C THR A 145 32.03 -11.79 -12.77
N ASP A 146 30.69 -11.59 -12.82
CA ASP A 146 29.64 -12.63 -12.79
C ASP A 146 29.74 -13.57 -11.57
N GLN A 147 30.56 -13.22 -10.59
CA GLN A 147 30.68 -14.01 -9.36
C GLN A 147 29.45 -13.83 -8.48
N TYR A 148 28.97 -14.94 -7.90
CA TYR A 148 27.91 -14.92 -6.90
C TYR A 148 28.38 -14.16 -5.65
N VAL A 149 27.60 -13.17 -5.22
CA VAL A 149 27.90 -12.32 -4.06
C VAL A 149 26.86 -12.40 -2.96
N GLY A 150 25.76 -13.11 -3.18
CA GLY A 150 24.72 -13.27 -2.17
C GLY A 150 23.35 -13.57 -2.73
N THR A 151 22.33 -13.47 -1.88
CA THR A 151 20.93 -13.74 -2.23
C THR A 151 20.04 -12.58 -1.80
N ALA A 152 19.22 -12.07 -2.71
CA ALA A 152 18.17 -11.11 -2.41
C ALA A 152 16.91 -11.85 -1.96
N SER A 153 16.38 -11.50 -0.81
CA SER A 153 15.09 -11.98 -0.30
C SER A 153 14.48 -10.93 0.65
N ILE A 154 13.16 -10.91 0.75
CA ILE A 154 12.46 -9.98 1.65
C ILE A 154 12.68 -10.43 3.09
N LYS A 155 13.24 -9.55 3.92
CA LYS A 155 13.40 -9.71 5.38
C LYS A 155 12.46 -8.77 6.15
N THR A 156 11.82 -7.86 5.44
CA THR A 156 10.82 -6.93 5.97
C THR A 156 9.68 -7.70 6.64
N PRO A 157 9.21 -7.30 7.83
CA PRO A 157 8.06 -7.92 8.48
C PRO A 157 6.81 -7.87 7.58
N ILE A 158 6.13 -9.01 7.42
CA ILE A 158 4.93 -9.15 6.60
C ILE A 158 3.76 -9.55 7.47
N GLU A 159 2.68 -8.76 7.43
CA GLU A 159 1.43 -9.03 8.13
C GLU A 159 0.33 -9.41 7.13
N VAL A 160 -0.58 -10.28 7.57
CA VAL A 160 -1.74 -10.66 6.77
C VAL A 160 -2.98 -9.92 7.28
N VAL A 161 -3.58 -9.13 6.40
CA VAL A 161 -4.85 -8.43 6.64
C VAL A 161 -5.80 -8.79 5.50
N GLY A 162 -6.72 -9.71 5.76
CA GLY A 162 -7.71 -10.15 4.77
C GLY A 162 -8.69 -9.05 4.37
N TYR A 163 -9.40 -9.25 3.28
CA TYR A 163 -10.47 -8.35 2.88
C TYR A 163 -11.60 -8.35 3.91
N PRO A 164 -12.19 -7.19 4.23
CA PRO A 164 -13.34 -7.13 5.13
C PRO A 164 -14.54 -7.81 4.48
N VAL A 165 -15.17 -8.71 5.23
CA VAL A 165 -16.40 -9.41 4.81
C VAL A 165 -17.58 -8.79 5.55
N LYS A 166 -18.62 -8.34 4.82
CA LYS A 166 -19.88 -7.97 5.44
C LYS A 166 -20.54 -9.24 5.99
N SER A 167 -20.56 -9.45 7.28
CA SER A 167 -21.36 -10.52 7.87
C SER A 167 -22.84 -10.12 7.77
N ASN A 168 -23.58 -10.73 6.86
CA ASN A 168 -25.03 -10.70 6.89
C ASN A 168 -25.50 -11.59 8.06
N LYS A 169 -25.35 -11.12 9.30
CA LYS A 169 -26.10 -11.73 10.39
C LYS A 169 -27.57 -11.45 10.11
N LYS A 170 -28.31 -12.44 9.57
CA LYS A 170 -29.75 -12.42 9.67
C LYS A 170 -30.08 -12.29 11.15
N LYS A 171 -30.70 -11.19 11.55
CA LYS A 171 -31.37 -11.13 12.85
C LYS A 171 -32.52 -12.14 12.75
N ASN A 172 -32.39 -13.28 13.43
CA ASN A 172 -33.51 -14.15 13.76
C ASN A 172 -34.38 -13.44 14.78
#